data_23687e40f23d548db8f4541901b232c2
#
_entry.id   23687e40f23d548db8f4541901b232c2
#
_cell.length_a   1.000
_cell.length_b   1.000
_cell.length_c   1.000
_cell.angle_alpha   90.00
_cell.angle_beta   90.00
_cell.angle_gamma   90.00
#
_symmetry.space_group_name_H-M   'P 1'
#
loop_
_entity.id
_entity.type
_entity.pdbx_description
1 polymer ?
#
loop_
_entity_poly.entity_id
_entity_poly.type
_entity_poly.pdbx_seq_one_letter_code
_entity_poly.pdbx_strand_id
1 'polypeptide(L)'
;MLKQMEGSQAVAEAIALCRPEVICAYPISPQTHIVEGLGEMVKAGEVDNCEFINVESEFAAMSVAIGSSAAGARTYTATAAQGLLYMVEAVYNASGLGLPIVMTVANRAIGAPINIWNDHSDSISQRDSGWIQLFAETNQEALDLHIQAFKLAEELSLPVMVCMDGFILTHAYERVDIPTQEQVDAFLPHYEPRQVLDPNDPVSIGAMVGPEAFTEVRYLEHEKQMRALELIPNIAEEFKAGFQRDSGGLVRGYRMEDAETVVVAMGSVLGTIKDTIDEMRDAGVKI
;
A
#
# COMPACT_ATOMS: atom_id res chain seq x y z
N MET A 1 -4.20 -12.58 -16.57
CA MET A 1 -3.56 -13.88 -16.98
C MET A 1 -3.21 -14.67 -15.74
N LEU A 2 -3.66 -15.93 -15.63
CA LEU A 2 -3.33 -16.80 -14.50
C LEU A 2 -1.86 -17.26 -14.56
N LYS A 3 -1.11 -16.93 -13.51
CA LYS A 3 0.27 -17.37 -13.31
C LYS A 3 0.44 -17.94 -11.89
N GLN A 4 1.33 -18.91 -11.72
CA GLN A 4 1.82 -19.31 -10.40
C GLN A 4 3.12 -18.56 -10.15
N MET A 5 3.14 -17.72 -9.13
CA MET A 5 4.26 -16.82 -8.88
C MET A 5 4.41 -16.48 -7.40
N GLU A 6 5.57 -16.01 -7.05
CA GLU A 6 5.86 -15.51 -5.71
C GLU A 6 5.09 -14.22 -5.42
N GLY A 7 4.65 -14.02 -4.19
CA GLY A 7 3.88 -12.83 -3.81
C GLY A 7 4.62 -11.51 -4.05
N SER A 8 5.93 -11.49 -3.80
CA SER A 8 6.76 -10.31 -4.12
C SER A 8 6.76 -9.98 -5.61
N GLN A 9 6.78 -10.99 -6.47
CA GLN A 9 6.69 -10.80 -7.93
C GLN A 9 5.30 -10.34 -8.37
N ALA A 10 4.24 -10.86 -7.72
CA ALA A 10 2.87 -10.41 -7.98
C ALA A 10 2.70 -8.92 -7.66
N VAL A 11 3.29 -8.45 -6.56
CA VAL A 11 3.32 -7.03 -6.21
C VAL A 11 4.13 -6.22 -7.22
N ALA A 12 5.31 -6.68 -7.62
CA ALA A 12 6.12 -5.99 -8.63
C ALA A 12 5.36 -5.83 -9.97
N GLU A 13 4.66 -6.88 -10.44
CA GLU A 13 3.79 -6.81 -11.63
C GLU A 13 2.65 -5.78 -11.44
N ALA A 14 2.00 -5.76 -10.27
CA ALA A 14 0.94 -4.79 -9.98
C ALA A 14 1.44 -3.34 -10.03
N ILE A 15 2.60 -3.08 -9.43
CA ILE A 15 3.22 -1.76 -9.43
C ILE A 15 3.60 -1.34 -10.86
N ALA A 16 4.23 -2.23 -11.63
CA ALA A 16 4.58 -1.95 -13.02
C ALA A 16 3.35 -1.56 -13.87
N LEU A 17 2.24 -2.29 -13.70
CA LEU A 17 0.97 -2.00 -14.39
C LEU A 17 0.36 -0.64 -13.98
N CYS A 18 0.66 -0.13 -12.77
CA CYS A 18 0.22 1.19 -12.33
C CYS A 18 1.03 2.35 -12.92
N ARG A 19 2.07 2.07 -13.73
CA ARG A 19 2.90 3.09 -14.39
C ARG A 19 3.48 4.13 -13.41
N PRO A 20 4.25 3.71 -12.39
CA PRO A 20 4.98 4.68 -11.57
C PRO A 20 6.05 5.37 -12.41
N GLU A 21 6.23 6.67 -12.19
CA GLU A 21 7.29 7.45 -12.84
C GLU A 21 8.58 7.44 -12.01
N VAL A 22 8.45 7.23 -10.69
CA VAL A 22 9.62 7.10 -9.80
C VAL A 22 9.40 5.93 -8.84
N ILE A 23 10.37 5.02 -8.81
CA ILE A 23 10.50 3.98 -7.82
C ILE A 23 11.79 4.23 -7.05
N CYS A 24 11.70 4.38 -5.73
CA CYS A 24 12.87 4.57 -4.89
C CYS A 24 12.79 3.64 -3.68
N ALA A 25 13.86 2.90 -3.42
CA ALA A 25 13.86 1.93 -2.33
C ALA A 25 15.28 1.64 -1.81
N TYR A 26 15.32 1.13 -0.58
CA TYR A 26 16.48 0.50 0.03
C TYR A 26 16.11 -0.95 0.40
N PRO A 27 16.85 -1.98 -0.07
CA PRO A 27 16.49 -3.37 0.15
C PRO A 27 16.53 -3.76 1.63
N ILE A 28 15.46 -4.40 2.10
CA ILE A 28 15.36 -5.01 3.44
C ILE A 28 14.50 -6.28 3.37
N SER A 29 14.95 -7.40 3.96
CA SER A 29 14.15 -8.63 4.01
C SER A 29 12.89 -8.43 4.86
N PRO A 30 11.68 -8.92 4.42
CA PRO A 30 11.44 -9.75 3.23
C PRO A 30 10.97 -8.98 1.98
N GLN A 31 11.14 -7.65 1.91
CA GLN A 31 10.70 -6.80 0.81
C GLN A 31 11.65 -6.88 -0.41
N THR A 32 12.88 -7.33 -0.24
CA THR A 32 13.96 -7.25 -1.26
C THR A 32 13.53 -7.76 -2.64
N HIS A 33 12.81 -8.87 -2.74
CA HIS A 33 12.38 -9.44 -4.02
C HIS A 33 11.42 -8.54 -4.80
N ILE A 34 10.63 -7.69 -4.12
CA ILE A 34 9.78 -6.68 -4.78
C ILE A 34 10.66 -5.64 -5.49
N VAL A 35 11.65 -5.13 -4.78
CA VAL A 35 12.55 -4.08 -5.27
C VAL A 35 13.44 -4.59 -6.39
N GLU A 36 14.00 -5.80 -6.24
CA GLU A 36 14.81 -6.45 -7.27
C GLU A 36 13.99 -6.69 -8.54
N GLY A 37 12.77 -7.25 -8.42
CA GLY A 37 11.88 -7.47 -9.54
C GLY A 37 11.55 -6.18 -10.28
N LEU A 38 11.19 -5.12 -9.58
CA LEU A 38 10.93 -3.80 -10.18
C LEU A 38 12.17 -3.20 -10.85
N GLY A 39 13.34 -3.34 -10.21
CA GLY A 39 14.60 -2.86 -10.80
C GLY A 39 14.97 -3.59 -12.09
N GLU A 40 14.71 -4.89 -12.17
CA GLU A 40 14.89 -5.70 -13.39
C GLU A 40 13.90 -5.27 -14.49
N MET A 41 12.62 -5.08 -14.16
CA MET A 41 11.57 -4.65 -15.11
C MET A 41 11.87 -3.25 -15.69
N VAL A 42 12.27 -2.29 -14.86
CA VAL A 42 12.68 -0.95 -15.33
C VAL A 42 13.91 -1.03 -16.22
N LYS A 43 14.92 -1.81 -15.82
CA LYS A 43 16.14 -2.01 -16.64
C LYS A 43 15.86 -2.70 -17.97
N ALA A 44 14.86 -3.60 -17.99
CA ALA A 44 14.43 -4.28 -19.23
C ALA A 44 13.58 -3.39 -20.15
N GLY A 45 13.16 -2.21 -19.67
CA GLY A 45 12.24 -1.32 -20.40
C GLY A 45 10.79 -1.80 -20.41
N GLU A 46 10.41 -2.58 -19.40
CA GLU A 46 9.03 -3.08 -19.24
C GLU A 46 8.13 -2.06 -18.53
N VAL A 47 8.72 -1.07 -17.86
CA VAL A 47 8.01 0.05 -17.23
C VAL A 47 8.43 1.35 -17.91
N ASP A 48 7.55 1.86 -18.75
CA ASP A 48 7.82 3.07 -19.54
C ASP A 48 7.95 4.32 -18.66
N ASN A 49 8.89 5.21 -19.01
CA ASN A 49 9.11 6.51 -18.36
C ASN A 49 9.30 6.42 -16.83
N CYS A 50 9.88 5.35 -16.33
CA CYS A 50 10.12 5.13 -14.91
C CYS A 50 11.60 5.23 -14.57
N GLU A 51 11.91 6.05 -13.57
CA GLU A 51 13.25 6.12 -12.96
C GLU A 51 13.30 5.25 -11.71
N PHE A 52 14.24 4.29 -11.69
CA PHE A 52 14.49 3.46 -10.52
C PHE A 52 15.72 4.00 -9.76
N ILE A 53 15.50 4.54 -8.55
CA ILE A 53 16.51 5.24 -7.77
C ILE A 53 16.94 4.39 -6.57
N ASN A 54 18.16 3.86 -6.61
CA ASN A 54 18.78 3.22 -5.46
C ASN A 54 19.33 4.29 -4.51
N VAL A 55 19.04 4.13 -3.24
CA VAL A 55 19.48 5.04 -2.17
C VAL A 55 20.26 4.30 -1.10
N GLU A 56 20.89 5.04 -0.18
CA GLU A 56 21.73 4.46 0.88
C GLU A 56 20.98 4.13 2.17
N SER A 57 19.69 4.48 2.27
CA SER A 57 18.88 4.21 3.45
C SER A 57 17.38 4.33 3.17
N GLU A 58 16.56 3.76 4.05
CA GLU A 58 15.10 3.90 3.97
C GLU A 58 14.65 5.35 4.16
N PHE A 59 15.34 6.11 5.02
CA PHE A 59 15.05 7.54 5.19
C PHE A 59 15.29 8.30 3.88
N ALA A 60 16.37 8.00 3.17
CA ALA A 60 16.64 8.59 1.86
C ALA A 60 15.60 8.16 0.83
N ALA A 61 15.13 6.89 0.85
CA ALA A 61 14.06 6.42 -0.04
C ALA A 61 12.79 7.24 0.11
N MET A 62 12.30 7.43 1.35
CA MET A 62 11.11 8.24 1.58
C MET A 62 11.35 9.73 1.26
N SER A 63 12.55 10.26 1.47
CA SER A 63 12.89 11.63 1.11
C SER A 63 12.85 11.85 -0.41
N VAL A 64 13.36 10.89 -1.19
CA VAL A 64 13.23 10.90 -2.66
C VAL A 64 11.77 10.78 -3.08
N ALA A 65 10.99 9.89 -2.44
CA ALA A 65 9.56 9.73 -2.72
C ALA A 65 8.78 11.04 -2.49
N ILE A 66 9.07 11.76 -1.41
CA ILE A 66 8.48 13.08 -1.12
C ILE A 66 8.85 14.08 -2.24
N GLY A 67 10.13 14.17 -2.60
CA GLY A 67 10.59 15.11 -3.62
C GLY A 67 9.99 14.85 -4.99
N SER A 68 9.96 13.58 -5.44
CA SER A 68 9.39 13.19 -6.73
C SER A 68 7.88 13.35 -6.77
N SER A 69 7.16 12.98 -5.71
CA SER A 69 5.72 13.19 -5.62
C SER A 69 5.36 14.68 -5.60
N ALA A 70 6.14 15.52 -4.90
CA ALA A 70 5.97 16.96 -4.90
C ALA A 70 6.28 17.59 -6.26
N ALA A 71 7.14 16.98 -7.07
CA ALA A 71 7.40 17.37 -8.46
C ALA A 71 6.32 16.86 -9.44
N GLY A 72 5.31 16.14 -8.96
CA GLY A 72 4.16 15.69 -9.74
C GLY A 72 4.25 14.25 -10.24
N ALA A 73 5.28 13.49 -9.88
CA ALA A 73 5.44 12.11 -10.33
C ALA A 73 4.57 11.14 -9.54
N ARG A 74 4.01 10.13 -10.21
CA ARG A 74 3.44 8.93 -9.56
C ARG A 74 4.58 8.13 -8.93
N THR A 75 4.58 8.03 -7.60
CA THR A 75 5.75 7.58 -6.84
C THR A 75 5.45 6.35 -6.00
N TYR A 76 6.39 5.41 -5.99
CA TYR A 76 6.32 4.17 -5.21
C TYR A 76 7.59 3.92 -4.41
N THR A 77 7.42 3.33 -3.23
CA THR A 77 8.50 2.78 -2.41
C THR A 77 8.08 1.50 -1.70
N ALA A 78 9.02 0.78 -1.11
CA ALA A 78 8.74 -0.42 -0.32
C ALA A 78 9.73 -0.56 0.84
N THR A 79 9.26 -1.10 1.96
CA THR A 79 10.08 -1.30 3.16
C THR A 79 9.53 -2.42 4.06
N ALA A 80 10.14 -2.61 5.22
CA ALA A 80 9.74 -3.55 6.28
C ALA A 80 10.32 -3.12 7.63
N ALA A 81 9.67 -3.48 8.73
CA ALA A 81 10.22 -3.45 10.09
C ALA A 81 11.01 -2.17 10.45
N GLN A 82 12.30 -2.36 10.81
CA GLN A 82 13.19 -1.25 11.19
C GLN A 82 13.37 -0.21 10.07
N GLY A 83 13.26 -0.62 8.79
CA GLY A 83 13.29 0.30 7.68
C GLY A 83 12.13 1.30 7.72
N LEU A 84 10.92 0.83 8.04
CA LEU A 84 9.76 1.70 8.24
C LEU A 84 9.99 2.66 9.43
N LEU A 85 10.54 2.15 10.53
CA LEU A 85 10.83 2.99 11.69
C LEU A 85 11.95 4.01 11.42
N TYR A 86 12.92 3.66 10.59
CA TYR A 86 14.01 4.58 10.24
C TYR A 86 13.52 5.77 9.40
N MET A 87 12.46 5.60 8.61
CA MET A 87 11.88 6.69 7.81
C MET A 87 10.72 7.44 8.49
N VAL A 88 10.43 7.18 9.76
CA VAL A 88 9.22 7.69 10.47
C VAL A 88 9.00 9.19 10.31
N GLU A 89 10.01 10.03 10.48
CA GLU A 89 9.87 11.48 10.32
C GLU A 89 9.37 11.83 8.92
N ALA A 90 9.96 11.23 7.90
CA ALA A 90 9.56 11.44 6.51
C ALA A 90 8.16 10.87 6.21
N VAL A 91 7.77 9.76 6.86
CA VAL A 91 6.41 9.19 6.78
C VAL A 91 5.36 10.20 7.26
N TYR A 92 5.56 10.82 8.43
CA TYR A 92 4.68 11.89 8.92
C TYR A 92 4.68 13.12 8.01
N ASN A 93 5.83 13.48 7.44
CA ASN A 93 5.92 14.59 6.50
C ASN A 93 5.13 14.32 5.21
N ALA A 94 5.21 13.12 4.64
CA ALA A 94 4.50 12.77 3.41
C ALA A 94 2.98 12.96 3.54
N SER A 95 2.38 12.53 4.65
CA SER A 95 0.96 12.71 4.91
C SER A 95 0.59 14.17 5.17
N GLY A 96 1.38 14.86 6.00
CA GLY A 96 1.17 16.28 6.29
C GLY A 96 1.30 17.19 5.06
N LEU A 97 2.12 16.81 4.07
CA LEU A 97 2.25 17.48 2.77
C LEU A 97 1.12 17.11 1.79
N GLY A 98 0.35 16.06 2.08
CA GLY A 98 -0.73 15.59 1.21
C GLY A 98 -0.22 14.98 -0.10
N LEU A 99 0.84 14.19 -0.03
CA LEU A 99 1.49 13.56 -1.20
C LEU A 99 0.97 12.13 -1.41
N PRO A 100 0.46 11.79 -2.60
CA PRO A 100 -0.11 10.48 -2.90
C PRO A 100 0.97 9.43 -3.21
N ILE A 101 1.75 9.08 -2.21
CA ILE A 101 2.79 8.06 -2.30
C ILE A 101 2.18 6.70 -1.94
N VAL A 102 2.45 5.68 -2.75
CA VAL A 102 2.10 4.29 -2.42
C VAL A 102 3.35 3.56 -1.91
N MET A 103 3.19 2.85 -0.80
CA MET A 103 4.27 2.07 -0.19
C MET A 103 3.82 0.65 0.11
N THR A 104 4.65 -0.34 -0.23
CA THR A 104 4.47 -1.70 0.32
C THR A 104 5.21 -1.81 1.65
N VAL A 105 4.52 -2.32 2.65
CA VAL A 105 5.14 -2.78 3.90
C VAL A 105 5.08 -4.31 3.94
N ALA A 106 6.22 -4.96 3.74
CA ALA A 106 6.36 -6.41 3.93
C ALA A 106 6.53 -6.68 5.43
N ASN A 107 5.39 -6.81 6.14
CA ASN A 107 5.32 -6.79 7.58
C ASN A 107 6.23 -7.84 8.24
N ARG A 108 7.08 -7.40 9.13
CA ARG A 108 7.87 -8.25 10.02
C ARG A 108 8.09 -7.58 11.38
N ALA A 109 8.44 -8.40 12.39
CA ALA A 109 8.67 -7.92 13.75
C ALA A 109 9.76 -6.84 13.82
N ILE A 110 9.52 -5.84 14.68
CA ILE A 110 10.55 -4.89 15.08
C ILE A 110 11.53 -5.62 15.99
N GLY A 111 12.85 -5.59 15.64
CA GLY A 111 13.89 -6.19 16.50
C GLY A 111 14.06 -5.47 17.85
N ALA A 112 14.64 -6.00 18.86
CA ALA A 112 15.21 -7.32 19.06
C ALA A 112 14.30 -8.21 19.92
N PRO A 113 14.31 -9.53 19.75
CA PRO A 113 15.10 -10.30 18.79
C PRO A 113 14.61 -10.08 17.36
N ILE A 114 15.50 -10.30 16.38
CA ILE A 114 15.08 -10.23 14.97
C ILE A 114 14.20 -11.43 14.61
N ASN A 115 13.10 -11.16 13.93
CA ASN A 115 12.22 -12.16 13.34
C ASN A 115 11.78 -11.67 11.98
N ILE A 116 12.05 -12.45 10.93
CA ILE A 116 11.77 -12.05 9.55
C ILE A 116 10.41 -12.54 9.04
N TRP A 117 9.68 -13.33 9.84
CA TRP A 117 8.30 -13.70 9.54
C TRP A 117 7.33 -12.58 9.90
N ASN A 118 6.10 -12.75 9.47
CA ASN A 118 5.03 -11.78 9.63
C ASN A 118 4.81 -11.32 11.07
N ASP A 119 4.70 -10.03 11.22
CA ASP A 119 4.31 -9.34 12.45
C ASP A 119 3.89 -7.92 12.06
N HIS A 120 2.75 -7.46 12.51
CA HIS A 120 2.22 -6.16 12.13
C HIS A 120 2.68 -4.99 13.02
N SER A 121 3.59 -5.25 13.98
CA SER A 121 4.09 -4.20 14.89
C SER A 121 4.73 -3.02 14.16
N ASP A 122 5.36 -3.26 13.00
CA ASP A 122 5.95 -2.22 12.17
C ASP A 122 4.89 -1.23 11.62
N SER A 123 3.91 -1.70 10.86
CA SER A 123 2.86 -0.84 10.30
C SER A 123 1.91 -0.29 11.38
N ILE A 124 1.56 -1.09 12.40
CA ILE A 124 0.69 -0.62 13.49
C ILE A 124 1.35 0.47 14.33
N SER A 125 2.68 0.47 14.46
CA SER A 125 3.40 1.57 15.12
C SER A 125 3.23 2.91 14.38
N GLN A 126 2.81 2.88 13.12
CA GLN A 126 2.59 4.06 12.26
C GLN A 126 1.10 4.44 12.10
N ARG A 127 0.19 3.86 12.90
CA ARG A 127 -1.26 4.14 12.83
C ARG A 127 -1.63 5.62 12.96
N ASP A 128 -0.79 6.41 13.64
CA ASP A 128 -1.01 7.84 13.87
C ASP A 128 -0.29 8.74 12.84
N SER A 129 0.36 8.15 11.84
CA SER A 129 1.18 8.88 10.85
C SER A 129 0.39 9.61 9.76
N GLY A 130 -0.93 9.40 9.69
CA GLY A 130 -1.78 9.96 8.64
C GLY A 130 -1.83 9.12 7.35
N TRP A 131 -1.11 8.02 7.28
CA TRP A 131 -1.18 7.07 6.18
C TRP A 131 -2.39 6.15 6.30
N ILE A 132 -3.03 5.89 5.17
CA ILE A 132 -4.05 4.83 5.08
C ILE A 132 -3.33 3.50 4.99
N GLN A 133 -3.76 2.51 5.78
CA GLN A 133 -3.17 1.18 5.83
C GLN A 133 -4.18 0.14 5.32
N LEU A 134 -3.82 -0.59 4.26
CA LEU A 134 -4.60 -1.68 3.69
C LEU A 134 -3.86 -3.00 3.93
N PHE A 135 -4.53 -3.99 4.51
CA PHE A 135 -3.91 -5.27 4.87
C PHE A 135 -4.41 -6.39 3.95
N ALA A 136 -3.50 -7.06 3.27
CA ALA A 136 -3.79 -8.15 2.35
C ALA A 136 -3.87 -9.50 3.06
N GLU A 137 -4.86 -10.33 2.68
CA GLU A 137 -5.01 -11.71 3.14
C GLU A 137 -4.23 -12.71 2.27
N THR A 138 -4.18 -12.48 0.94
CA THR A 138 -3.59 -13.36 -0.07
C THR A 138 -2.69 -12.59 -1.03
N ASN A 139 -1.89 -13.29 -1.83
CA ASN A 139 -1.07 -12.66 -2.87
C ASN A 139 -1.93 -12.03 -3.97
N GLN A 140 -3.10 -12.62 -4.28
CA GLN A 140 -4.05 -11.98 -5.20
C GLN A 140 -4.57 -10.67 -4.63
N GLU A 141 -4.95 -10.65 -3.36
CA GLU A 141 -5.42 -9.41 -2.72
C GLU A 141 -4.30 -8.37 -2.61
N ALA A 142 -3.07 -8.79 -2.32
CA ALA A 142 -1.92 -7.87 -2.32
C ALA A 142 -1.76 -7.17 -3.69
N LEU A 143 -1.81 -7.93 -4.79
CA LEU A 143 -1.80 -7.36 -6.15
C LEU A 143 -2.95 -6.36 -6.35
N ASP A 144 -4.18 -6.77 -6.04
CA ASP A 144 -5.40 -6.00 -6.29
C ASP A 144 -5.44 -4.71 -5.43
N LEU A 145 -4.98 -4.78 -4.18
CA LEU A 145 -4.92 -3.63 -3.27
C LEU A 145 -3.89 -2.59 -3.72
N HIS A 146 -2.77 -2.99 -4.34
CA HIS A 146 -1.81 -2.02 -4.86
C HIS A 146 -2.40 -1.16 -5.98
N ILE A 147 -3.17 -1.77 -6.89
CA ILE A 147 -3.88 -1.02 -7.95
C ILE A 147 -4.90 -0.05 -7.35
N GLN A 148 -5.67 -0.50 -6.35
CA GLN A 148 -6.64 0.34 -5.64
C GLN A 148 -5.95 1.43 -4.82
N ALA A 149 -4.77 1.15 -4.23
CA ALA A 149 -4.02 2.09 -3.41
C ALA A 149 -3.56 3.32 -4.19
N PHE A 150 -3.10 3.16 -5.44
CA PHE A 150 -2.76 4.31 -6.28
C PHE A 150 -3.97 5.21 -6.52
N LYS A 151 -5.11 4.64 -6.91
CA LYS A 151 -6.34 5.40 -7.11
C LYS A 151 -6.77 6.13 -5.85
N LEU A 152 -6.79 5.43 -4.72
CA LEU A 152 -7.15 5.99 -3.42
C LEU A 152 -6.21 7.14 -3.01
N ALA A 153 -4.91 6.94 -3.15
CA ALA A 153 -3.90 7.94 -2.80
C ALA A 153 -4.06 9.22 -3.64
N GLU A 154 -4.22 9.06 -4.95
CA GLU A 154 -4.34 10.17 -5.89
C GLU A 154 -5.65 10.97 -5.69
N GLU A 155 -6.78 10.30 -5.48
CA GLU A 155 -8.07 10.96 -5.24
C GLU A 155 -8.11 11.74 -3.91
N LEU A 156 -7.46 11.23 -2.87
CA LEU A 156 -7.40 11.87 -1.56
C LEU A 156 -6.25 12.89 -1.43
N SER A 157 -5.22 12.79 -2.27
CA SER A 157 -3.91 13.40 -2.02
C SER A 157 -3.43 13.05 -0.59
N LEU A 158 -3.40 11.75 -0.29
CA LEU A 158 -2.87 11.16 0.94
C LEU A 158 -2.07 9.90 0.60
N PRO A 159 -1.02 9.61 1.35
CA PRO A 159 -0.24 8.40 1.11
C PRO A 159 -0.94 7.14 1.63
N VAL A 160 -0.67 6.01 0.98
CA VAL A 160 -1.27 4.70 1.29
C VAL A 160 -0.19 3.63 1.46
N MET A 161 -0.28 2.86 2.55
CA MET A 161 0.50 1.64 2.77
C MET A 161 -0.33 0.41 2.41
N VAL A 162 0.21 -0.46 1.57
CA VAL A 162 -0.30 -1.83 1.40
C VAL A 162 0.58 -2.75 2.23
N CYS A 163 -0.02 -3.35 3.25
CA CYS A 163 0.63 -4.22 4.20
C CYS A 163 0.42 -5.68 3.80
N MET A 164 1.50 -6.43 3.64
CA MET A 164 1.46 -7.86 3.32
C MET A 164 2.40 -8.63 4.25
N ASP A 165 1.95 -9.80 4.67
CA ASP A 165 2.68 -10.61 5.64
C ASP A 165 4.03 -11.09 5.11
N GLY A 166 5.09 -10.66 5.78
CA GLY A 166 6.47 -11.03 5.46
C GLY A 166 6.68 -12.55 5.51
N PHE A 167 7.38 -13.09 4.54
CA PHE A 167 7.62 -14.50 4.25
C PHE A 167 6.35 -15.29 3.91
N ILE A 168 5.28 -15.18 4.69
CA ILE A 168 4.05 -15.94 4.48
C ILE A 168 3.40 -15.60 3.15
N LEU A 169 3.32 -14.31 2.79
CA LEU A 169 2.83 -13.87 1.48
C LEU A 169 3.98 -13.54 0.53
N THR A 170 4.98 -12.80 0.97
CA THR A 170 6.05 -12.31 0.08
C THR A 170 6.79 -13.42 -0.65
N HIS A 171 7.01 -14.59 -0.01
CA HIS A 171 7.79 -15.71 -0.55
C HIS A 171 6.94 -16.94 -0.91
N ALA A 172 5.63 -16.90 -0.62
CA ALA A 172 4.75 -17.99 -1.03
C ALA A 172 4.44 -17.91 -2.53
N TYR A 173 4.39 -19.08 -3.17
CA TYR A 173 3.95 -19.23 -4.55
C TYR A 173 2.46 -19.52 -4.58
N GLU A 174 1.68 -18.61 -5.09
CA GLU A 174 0.24 -18.73 -5.26
C GLU A 174 -0.15 -18.59 -6.73
N ARG A 175 -1.36 -19.03 -7.04
CA ARG A 175 -1.96 -18.78 -8.34
C ARG A 175 -2.59 -17.39 -8.33
N VAL A 176 -2.04 -16.48 -9.12
CA VAL A 176 -2.45 -15.08 -9.22
C VAL A 176 -2.97 -14.79 -10.63
N ASP A 177 -4.09 -14.10 -10.71
CA ASP A 177 -4.62 -13.58 -11.98
C ASP A 177 -4.19 -12.13 -12.18
N ILE A 178 -3.18 -11.96 -13.06
CA ILE A 178 -2.64 -10.65 -13.38
C ILE A 178 -3.54 -9.99 -14.42
N PRO A 179 -4.04 -8.76 -14.18
CA PRO A 179 -4.83 -8.02 -15.14
C PRO A 179 -4.03 -7.62 -16.37
N THR A 180 -4.70 -7.18 -17.42
CA THR A 180 -4.02 -6.57 -18.56
C THR A 180 -3.73 -5.10 -18.28
N GLN A 181 -2.78 -4.51 -19.04
CA GLN A 181 -2.48 -3.09 -18.93
C GLN A 181 -3.72 -2.23 -19.23
N GLU A 182 -4.52 -2.61 -20.23
CA GLU A 182 -5.73 -1.88 -20.61
C GLU A 182 -6.78 -1.88 -19.49
N GLN A 183 -6.89 -2.97 -18.73
CA GLN A 183 -7.79 -3.02 -17.57
C GLN A 183 -7.33 -2.06 -16.47
N VAL A 184 -6.02 -2.03 -16.20
CA VAL A 184 -5.46 -1.13 -15.19
C VAL A 184 -5.55 0.32 -15.65
N ASP A 185 -5.22 0.64 -16.89
CA ASP A 185 -5.33 2.00 -17.46
C ASP A 185 -6.78 2.53 -17.44
N ALA A 186 -7.78 1.66 -17.64
CA ALA A 186 -9.18 2.04 -17.54
C ALA A 186 -9.64 2.34 -16.10
N PHE A 187 -9.06 1.69 -15.12
CA PHE A 187 -9.38 1.88 -13.70
C PHE A 187 -8.56 3.00 -13.05
N LEU A 188 -7.29 3.08 -13.41
CA LEU A 188 -6.31 4.05 -12.90
C LEU A 188 -5.80 4.90 -14.06
N PRO A 189 -6.44 6.05 -14.35
CA PRO A 189 -6.02 6.94 -15.44
C PRO A 189 -4.65 7.56 -15.18
N HIS A 190 -4.15 8.31 -16.18
CA HIS A 190 -2.93 9.09 -15.99
C HIS A 190 -3.06 10.03 -14.78
N TYR A 191 -2.01 10.06 -13.96
CA TYR A 191 -2.01 10.90 -12.76
C TYR A 191 -1.92 12.39 -13.12
N GLU A 192 -2.82 13.18 -12.59
CA GLU A 192 -2.79 14.64 -12.67
C GLU A 192 -2.61 15.22 -11.26
N PRO A 193 -1.42 15.71 -10.91
CA PRO A 193 -1.15 16.18 -9.56
C PRO A 193 -1.99 17.42 -9.22
N ARG A 194 -2.58 17.43 -8.03
CA ARG A 194 -3.36 18.56 -7.51
C ARG A 194 -2.53 19.82 -7.36
N GLN A 195 -1.28 19.66 -6.98
CA GLN A 195 -0.28 20.72 -6.89
C GLN A 195 1.10 20.15 -7.19
N VAL A 196 1.95 20.97 -7.76
CA VAL A 196 3.29 20.58 -8.18
C VAL A 196 4.27 21.71 -7.89
N LEU A 197 5.50 21.37 -7.58
CA LEU A 197 6.60 22.33 -7.50
C LEU A 197 7.03 22.73 -8.92
N ASP A 198 6.49 23.85 -9.42
CA ASP A 198 6.86 24.42 -10.72
C ASP A 198 7.81 25.60 -10.53
N PRO A 199 9.05 25.57 -11.08
CA PRO A 199 9.97 26.70 -11.02
C PRO A 199 9.46 27.97 -11.70
N ASN A 200 8.52 27.84 -12.66
CA ASN A 200 7.95 28.99 -13.38
C ASN A 200 6.74 29.62 -12.67
N ASP A 201 6.07 28.84 -11.80
CA ASP A 201 5.00 29.30 -10.90
C ASP A 201 5.29 28.78 -9.49
N PRO A 202 6.26 29.35 -8.79
CA PRO A 202 6.78 28.79 -7.55
C PRO A 202 5.74 28.84 -6.43
N VAL A 203 5.43 27.67 -5.86
CA VAL A 203 4.59 27.48 -4.70
C VAL A 203 5.36 26.82 -3.58
N SER A 204 4.90 26.98 -2.35
CA SER A 204 5.43 26.23 -1.21
C SER A 204 4.45 25.11 -0.84
N ILE A 205 4.92 23.87 -0.88
CA ILE A 205 4.19 22.72 -0.36
C ILE A 205 4.70 22.48 1.07
N GLY A 206 3.78 22.51 2.06
CA GLY A 206 4.14 22.32 3.46
C GLY A 206 4.85 23.52 4.10
N ALA A 207 4.31 24.72 3.93
CA ALA A 207 4.81 25.91 4.58
C ALA A 207 4.76 25.80 6.11
N MET A 208 5.63 26.55 6.79
CA MET A 208 5.50 26.73 8.25
C MET A 208 4.17 27.41 8.57
N VAL A 209 3.42 26.81 9.48
CA VAL A 209 2.10 27.31 9.90
C VAL A 209 2.16 27.73 11.36
N GLY A 210 1.73 28.96 11.63
CA GLY A 210 1.62 29.49 12.99
C GLY A 210 0.45 28.89 13.79
N PRO A 211 0.42 29.13 15.10
CA PRO A 211 -0.62 28.53 15.96
C PRO A 211 -2.04 28.96 15.60
N GLU A 212 -2.20 30.07 14.92
CA GLU A 212 -3.49 30.62 14.47
C GLU A 212 -4.18 29.80 13.37
N ALA A 213 -3.42 29.03 12.58
CA ALA A 213 -3.93 28.22 11.47
C ALA A 213 -3.56 26.72 11.54
N PHE A 214 -2.75 26.31 12.51
CA PHE A 214 -2.27 24.93 12.60
C PHE A 214 -3.41 23.92 12.77
N THR A 215 -4.41 24.24 13.59
CA THR A 215 -5.57 23.37 13.82
C THR A 215 -6.37 23.14 12.56
N GLU A 216 -6.60 24.19 11.76
CA GLU A 216 -7.34 24.10 10.50
C GLU A 216 -6.61 23.24 9.47
N VAL A 217 -5.30 23.38 9.36
CA VAL A 217 -4.48 22.59 8.44
C VAL A 217 -4.53 21.09 8.81
N ARG A 218 -4.38 20.77 10.11
CA ARG A 218 -4.50 19.39 10.60
C ARG A 218 -5.90 18.82 10.45
N TYR A 219 -6.93 19.65 10.61
CA TYR A 219 -8.32 19.26 10.40
C TYR A 219 -8.61 18.90 8.94
N LEU A 220 -8.03 19.62 7.97
CA LEU A 220 -8.16 19.28 6.54
C LEU A 220 -7.56 17.92 6.20
N GLU A 221 -6.44 17.56 6.83
CA GLU A 221 -5.87 16.22 6.69
C GLU A 221 -6.81 15.15 7.27
N HIS A 222 -7.33 15.38 8.48
CA HIS A 222 -8.27 14.47 9.14
C HIS A 222 -9.57 14.31 8.33
N GLU A 223 -10.08 15.38 7.73
CA GLU A 223 -11.28 15.32 6.87
C GLU A 223 -11.07 14.37 5.67
N LYS A 224 -9.90 14.42 5.04
CA LYS A 224 -9.56 13.50 3.96
C LYS A 224 -9.52 12.04 4.42
N GLN A 225 -9.02 11.77 5.63
CA GLN A 225 -9.05 10.44 6.22
C GLN A 225 -10.49 9.97 6.49
N MET A 226 -11.38 10.85 6.92
CA MET A 226 -12.80 10.52 7.08
C MET A 226 -13.47 10.23 5.73
N ARG A 227 -13.13 10.97 4.67
CA ARG A 227 -13.58 10.67 3.31
C ARG A 227 -13.10 9.30 2.80
N ALA A 228 -11.94 8.84 3.26
CA ALA A 228 -11.45 7.50 2.90
C ALA A 228 -12.43 6.39 3.29
N LEU A 229 -13.19 6.55 4.39
CA LEU A 229 -14.19 5.58 4.82
C LEU A 229 -15.33 5.40 3.80
N GLU A 230 -15.63 6.41 3.02
CA GLU A 230 -16.62 6.36 1.94
C GLU A 230 -15.98 5.93 0.61
N LEU A 231 -14.76 6.39 0.36
CA LEU A 231 -14.09 6.19 -0.92
C LEU A 231 -13.55 4.76 -1.08
N ILE A 232 -13.01 4.16 -0.03
CA ILE A 232 -12.47 2.79 -0.07
C ILE A 232 -13.52 1.76 -0.55
N PRO A 233 -14.76 1.72 0.00
CA PRO A 233 -15.80 0.84 -0.53
C PRO A 233 -16.17 1.13 -1.98
N ASN A 234 -16.23 2.39 -2.39
CA ASN A 234 -16.57 2.76 -3.77
C ASN A 234 -15.50 2.29 -4.76
N ILE A 235 -14.22 2.49 -4.43
CA ILE A 235 -13.09 2.00 -5.24
C ILE A 235 -13.12 0.46 -5.33
N ALA A 236 -13.43 -0.23 -4.24
CA ALA A 236 -13.55 -1.70 -4.24
C ALA A 236 -14.69 -2.18 -5.16
N GLU A 237 -15.83 -1.52 -5.18
CA GLU A 237 -16.95 -1.85 -6.09
C GLU A 237 -16.60 -1.55 -7.56
N GLU A 238 -15.92 -0.43 -7.85
CA GLU A 238 -15.39 -0.17 -9.20
C GLU A 238 -14.37 -1.22 -9.63
N PHE A 239 -13.46 -1.60 -8.72
CA PHE A 239 -12.49 -2.65 -8.96
C PHE A 239 -13.19 -3.97 -9.29
N LYS A 240 -14.17 -4.37 -8.47
CA LYS A 240 -14.97 -5.56 -8.69
C LYS A 240 -15.68 -5.56 -10.05
N ALA A 241 -16.23 -4.43 -10.46
CA ALA A 241 -16.88 -4.29 -11.76
C ALA A 241 -15.88 -4.43 -12.94
N GLY A 242 -14.68 -3.84 -12.83
CA GLY A 242 -13.67 -3.87 -13.89
C GLY A 242 -12.89 -5.19 -13.97
N PHE A 243 -12.58 -5.79 -12.84
CA PHE A 243 -11.67 -6.95 -12.76
C PHE A 243 -12.39 -8.27 -12.44
N GLN A 244 -13.69 -8.24 -12.12
CA GLN A 244 -14.50 -9.41 -11.73
C GLN A 244 -13.93 -10.14 -10.49
N ARG A 245 -13.27 -9.39 -9.60
CA ARG A 245 -12.72 -9.87 -8.34
C ARG A 245 -13.19 -8.99 -7.20
N ASP A 246 -13.54 -9.62 -6.08
CA ASP A 246 -14.01 -8.96 -4.87
C ASP A 246 -12.81 -8.77 -3.91
N SER A 247 -12.01 -7.73 -4.13
CA SER A 247 -10.85 -7.34 -3.33
C SER A 247 -11.02 -5.95 -2.76
N GLY A 248 -10.46 -5.70 -1.58
CA GLY A 248 -10.53 -4.37 -0.93
C GLY A 248 -11.78 -4.18 -0.08
N GLY A 249 -12.19 -2.94 0.12
CA GLY A 249 -13.21 -2.53 1.08
C GLY A 249 -12.64 -2.26 2.47
N LEU A 250 -13.51 -1.96 3.45
CA LEU A 250 -13.08 -1.65 4.82
C LEU A 250 -12.94 -2.91 5.67
N VAL A 251 -13.97 -3.74 5.69
CA VAL A 251 -14.05 -4.98 6.47
C VAL A 251 -14.90 -5.99 5.70
N ARG A 252 -14.54 -7.26 5.75
CA ARG A 252 -15.31 -8.35 5.17
C ARG A 252 -15.88 -9.26 6.24
N GLY A 253 -17.18 -9.52 6.15
CA GLY A 253 -17.84 -10.51 6.99
C GLY A 253 -17.65 -11.92 6.41
N TYR A 254 -17.36 -12.88 7.29
CA TYR A 254 -17.33 -14.29 6.96
C TYR A 254 -18.24 -15.06 7.92
N ARG A 255 -19.26 -15.77 7.41
CA ARG A 255 -20.21 -16.56 8.22
C ARG A 255 -20.94 -15.76 9.32
N MET A 256 -21.33 -14.51 9.03
CA MET A 256 -21.86 -13.58 10.02
C MET A 256 -23.35 -13.76 10.36
N GLU A 257 -24.13 -14.52 9.57
CA GLU A 257 -25.60 -14.48 9.55
C GLU A 257 -26.26 -14.80 10.90
N ASP A 258 -25.66 -15.67 11.71
CA ASP A 258 -26.19 -16.09 13.02
C ASP A 258 -25.08 -16.13 14.10
N ALA A 259 -23.98 -15.44 13.88
CA ALA A 259 -22.84 -15.43 14.78
C ALA A 259 -23.18 -14.76 16.12
N GLU A 260 -22.87 -15.43 17.24
CA GLU A 260 -22.94 -14.90 18.61
C GLU A 260 -21.57 -14.41 19.10
N THR A 261 -20.49 -14.91 18.47
CA THR A 261 -19.11 -14.47 18.72
C THR A 261 -18.46 -14.07 17.39
N VAL A 262 -17.77 -12.95 17.37
CA VAL A 262 -17.06 -12.45 16.18
C VAL A 262 -15.57 -12.35 16.48
N VAL A 263 -14.75 -12.93 15.59
CA VAL A 263 -13.30 -12.77 15.60
C VAL A 263 -12.93 -11.69 14.58
N VAL A 264 -12.13 -10.71 14.99
CA VAL A 264 -11.61 -9.66 14.10
C VAL A 264 -10.12 -9.89 13.92
N ALA A 265 -9.68 -10.02 12.68
CA ALA A 265 -8.27 -10.25 12.35
C ALA A 265 -7.92 -9.61 10.99
N MET A 266 -6.63 -9.55 10.66
CA MET A 266 -6.10 -9.04 9.40
C MET A 266 -4.86 -9.84 8.98
N GLY A 267 -4.53 -9.79 7.69
CA GLY A 267 -3.37 -10.49 7.12
C GLY A 267 -3.65 -11.96 6.81
N SER A 268 -2.61 -12.71 6.50
CA SER A 268 -2.67 -14.09 5.99
C SER A 268 -3.27 -15.10 6.98
N VAL A 269 -3.27 -14.80 8.27
CA VAL A 269 -3.89 -15.65 9.30
C VAL A 269 -5.39 -15.87 9.05
N LEU A 270 -6.04 -14.99 8.29
CA LEU A 270 -7.47 -15.11 7.98
C LEU A 270 -7.83 -16.42 7.25
N GLY A 271 -6.95 -16.93 6.41
CA GLY A 271 -7.17 -18.24 5.77
C GLY A 271 -7.35 -19.36 6.82
N THR A 272 -6.41 -19.48 7.75
CA THR A 272 -6.46 -20.46 8.84
C THR A 272 -7.66 -20.24 9.78
N ILE A 273 -8.00 -18.97 10.05
CA ILE A 273 -9.17 -18.65 10.87
C ILE A 273 -10.47 -19.09 10.19
N LYS A 274 -10.61 -18.85 8.88
CA LYS A 274 -11.80 -19.26 8.11
C LYS A 274 -11.99 -20.77 8.12
N ASP A 275 -10.93 -21.54 7.89
CA ASP A 275 -10.97 -23.01 7.96
C ASP A 275 -11.41 -23.49 9.35
N THR A 276 -10.82 -22.90 10.41
CA THR A 276 -11.18 -23.22 11.80
C THR A 276 -12.62 -22.85 12.13
N ILE A 277 -13.11 -21.70 11.65
CA ILE A 277 -14.49 -21.27 11.80
C ILE A 277 -15.44 -22.28 11.16
N ASP A 278 -15.14 -22.77 9.95
CA ASP A 278 -15.96 -23.77 9.28
C ASP A 278 -16.06 -25.06 10.10
N GLU A 279 -14.94 -25.58 10.62
CA GLU A 279 -14.93 -26.75 11.51
C GLU A 279 -15.75 -26.51 12.79
N MET A 280 -15.63 -25.35 13.42
CA MET A 280 -16.37 -25.00 14.63
C MET A 280 -17.87 -24.88 14.36
N ARG A 281 -18.27 -24.30 13.24
CA ARG A 281 -19.66 -24.19 12.83
C ARG A 281 -20.27 -25.55 12.51
N ASP A 282 -19.53 -26.44 11.90
CA ASP A 282 -19.98 -27.84 11.66
C ASP A 282 -20.19 -28.59 12.97
N ALA A 283 -19.48 -28.20 14.04
CA ALA A 283 -19.67 -28.67 15.40
C ALA A 283 -20.79 -27.92 16.16
N GLY A 284 -21.50 -26.98 15.53
CA GLY A 284 -22.64 -26.25 16.10
C GLY A 284 -22.28 -25.00 16.90
N VAL A 285 -21.04 -24.51 16.82
CA VAL A 285 -20.62 -23.27 17.48
C VAL A 285 -21.00 -22.07 16.59
N LYS A 286 -21.64 -21.07 17.17
CA LYS A 286 -22.05 -19.84 16.45
C LYS A 286 -20.97 -18.74 16.50
N ILE A 287 -19.90 -18.95 15.76
CA ILE A 287 -18.77 -18.05 15.62
C ILE A 287 -18.68 -17.48 14.21
#